data_a4cfe2477f538a88d1c56823bfffdea5
#
_entry.id   a4cfe2477f538a88d1c56823bfffdea5
#
_cell.length_a   1.000
_cell.length_b   1.000
_cell.length_c   1.000
_cell.angle_alpha   90.00
_cell.angle_beta   90.00
_cell.angle_gamma   90.00
#
_symmetry.space_group_name_H-M   'P 1'
#
loop_
_entity.id
_entity.type
_entity.pdbx_description
1 polymer ?
#
loop_
_entity_poly.entity_id
_entity_poly.type
_entity_poly.pdbx_seq_one_letter_code
_entity_poly.pdbx_strand_id
1 'polypeptide(L)'
;IVGSPIEYKIDKIKDNNIKESKKLLEALEIYEKKKELKEQIDYSTKLLHSLTNYESHLYKNTGKQLNILLEEYNSYRDVTNEEVLNLVVAVSESHKFKQYLYFESAKYIKKLKLPRYKELISICYMQDEEEKTIKFNKWCAHDGNIKLLKDAFPIIMTTNISSSKLGTANHKFDLVIMDEAGQSNCATALLPIARAKSLLLVGDTNQLKPVILLEDNVNEQLKYNFNISSDFDYNKNSILELMRRNDPISKDIMLTYHYRCGRKIINF
;
A
#
# COMPACT_ATOMS: atom_id res chain seq x y z
N ILE A 1 29.38 -22.72 23.76
CA ILE A 1 29.25 -21.24 23.67
C ILE A 1 27.76 -21.00 23.74
N VAL A 2 27.25 -20.70 24.94
CA VAL A 2 25.86 -20.37 25.18
C VAL A 2 25.68 -18.90 24.72
N GLY A 3 24.88 -18.66 23.68
CA GLY A 3 24.56 -17.33 23.27
C GLY A 3 23.98 -16.48 24.40
N SER A 4 24.11 -15.17 24.34
CA SER A 4 23.64 -14.30 25.40
C SER A 4 22.14 -14.49 25.67
N PRO A 5 21.65 -14.29 26.91
CA PRO A 5 20.21 -14.40 27.20
C PRO A 5 19.32 -13.53 26.33
N ILE A 6 19.88 -12.47 25.76
CA ILE A 6 19.20 -11.57 24.81
C ILE A 6 19.06 -12.24 23.44
N GLU A 7 20.10 -12.90 22.92
CA GLU A 7 20.04 -13.63 21.65
C GLU A 7 19.02 -14.77 21.70
N TYR A 8 19.01 -15.54 22.78
CA TYR A 8 18.00 -16.59 22.99
C TYR A 8 16.56 -16.04 23.02
N LYS A 9 16.33 -14.89 23.69
CA LYS A 9 15.01 -14.26 23.69
C LYS A 9 14.61 -13.75 22.32
N ILE A 10 15.56 -13.19 21.55
CA ILE A 10 15.34 -12.71 20.19
C ILE A 10 14.91 -13.87 19.28
N ASP A 11 15.65 -14.98 19.31
CA ASP A 11 15.36 -16.14 18.48
C ASP A 11 13.98 -16.75 18.83
N LYS A 12 13.65 -16.85 20.10
CA LYS A 12 12.34 -17.35 20.54
C LYS A 12 11.17 -16.42 20.13
N ILE A 13 11.39 -15.10 20.12
CA ILE A 13 10.41 -14.12 19.62
C ILE A 13 10.24 -14.29 18.12
N LYS A 14 11.35 -14.44 17.39
CA LYS A 14 11.36 -14.64 15.93
C LYS A 14 10.58 -15.89 15.54
N ASP A 15 10.83 -17.02 16.21
CA ASP A 15 10.17 -18.29 15.91
C ASP A 15 8.65 -18.25 16.12
N ASN A 16 8.18 -17.60 17.19
CA ASN A 16 6.76 -17.44 17.45
C ASN A 16 6.07 -16.55 16.41
N ASN A 17 6.71 -15.43 16.05
CA ASN A 17 6.16 -14.53 15.04
C ASN A 17 6.17 -15.15 13.64
N ILE A 18 7.19 -15.94 13.31
CA ILE A 18 7.24 -16.70 12.06
C ILE A 18 6.08 -17.69 11.99
N LYS A 19 5.75 -18.36 13.11
CA LYS A 19 4.64 -19.32 13.14
C LYS A 19 3.28 -18.65 12.94
N GLU A 20 3.03 -17.52 13.58
CA GLU A 20 1.79 -16.75 13.42
C GLU A 20 1.69 -16.13 12.03
N SER A 21 2.79 -15.58 11.50
CA SER A 21 2.85 -15.04 10.15
C SER A 21 2.67 -16.10 9.07
N LYS A 22 3.17 -17.32 9.28
CA LYS A 22 2.92 -18.45 8.36
C LYS A 22 1.44 -18.82 8.31
N LYS A 23 0.75 -18.86 9.46
CA LYS A 23 -0.69 -19.13 9.50
C LYS A 23 -1.50 -18.06 8.75
N LEU A 24 -1.10 -16.79 8.89
CA LEU A 24 -1.73 -15.69 8.16
C LEU A 24 -1.49 -15.82 6.65
N LEU A 25 -0.25 -16.11 6.23
CA LEU A 25 0.07 -16.32 4.82
C LEU A 25 -0.72 -17.49 4.24
N GLU A 26 -0.77 -18.62 4.94
CA GLU A 26 -1.55 -19.80 4.53
C GLU A 26 -3.04 -19.45 4.40
N ALA A 27 -3.61 -18.72 5.35
CA ALA A 27 -5.02 -18.30 5.27
C ALA A 27 -5.28 -17.36 4.09
N LEU A 28 -4.37 -16.43 3.81
CA LEU A 28 -4.47 -15.52 2.66
C LEU A 28 -4.35 -16.26 1.33
N GLU A 29 -3.39 -17.18 1.20
CA GLU A 29 -3.20 -17.99 -0.01
C GLU A 29 -4.46 -18.83 -0.32
N ILE A 30 -5.04 -19.47 0.70
CA ILE A 30 -6.29 -20.23 0.55
C ILE A 30 -7.43 -19.29 0.14
N TYR A 31 -7.55 -18.13 0.77
CA TYR A 31 -8.59 -17.16 0.44
C TYR A 31 -8.52 -16.68 -1.01
N GLU A 32 -7.32 -16.30 -1.47
CA GLU A 32 -7.08 -15.86 -2.84
C GLU A 32 -7.38 -16.99 -3.84
N LYS A 33 -6.94 -18.22 -3.55
CA LYS A 33 -7.20 -19.39 -4.41
C LYS A 33 -8.69 -19.70 -4.51
N LYS A 34 -9.41 -19.69 -3.40
CA LYS A 34 -10.87 -19.90 -3.41
C LYS A 34 -11.62 -18.80 -4.17
N LYS A 35 -11.16 -17.56 -4.09
CA LYS A 35 -11.73 -16.44 -4.85
C LYS A 35 -11.56 -16.66 -6.36
N GLU A 36 -10.35 -17.00 -6.79
CA GLU A 36 -10.04 -17.29 -8.20
C GLU A 36 -10.90 -18.46 -8.74
N LEU A 37 -10.96 -19.55 -8.00
CA LEU A 37 -11.77 -20.72 -8.37
C LEU A 37 -13.26 -20.37 -8.45
N LYS A 38 -13.76 -19.55 -7.54
CA LYS A 38 -15.15 -19.10 -7.58
C LYS A 38 -15.47 -18.29 -8.83
N GLU A 39 -14.57 -17.39 -9.25
CA GLU A 39 -14.73 -16.61 -10.49
C GLU A 39 -14.76 -17.55 -11.73
N GLN A 40 -13.90 -18.57 -11.76
CA GLN A 40 -13.88 -19.57 -12.84
C GLN A 40 -15.14 -20.45 -12.86
N ILE A 41 -15.64 -20.86 -11.68
CA ILE A 41 -16.90 -21.60 -11.53
C ILE A 41 -18.07 -20.77 -12.03
N ASP A 42 -18.17 -19.50 -11.63
CA ASP A 42 -19.23 -18.59 -12.06
C ASP A 42 -19.22 -18.38 -13.58
N TYR A 43 -18.03 -18.23 -14.17
CA TYR A 43 -17.87 -18.13 -15.62
C TYR A 43 -18.30 -19.42 -16.32
N SER A 44 -17.81 -20.59 -15.87
CA SER A 44 -18.13 -21.89 -16.44
C SER A 44 -19.63 -22.24 -16.35
N THR A 45 -20.25 -21.84 -15.22
CA THR A 45 -21.69 -22.00 -15.00
C THR A 45 -22.51 -21.16 -15.98
N LYS A 46 -22.13 -19.87 -16.15
CA LYS A 46 -22.77 -19.00 -17.14
C LYS A 46 -22.62 -19.51 -18.56
N LEU A 47 -21.42 -20.00 -18.91
CA LEU A 47 -21.17 -20.61 -20.21
C LEU A 47 -22.05 -21.84 -20.41
N LEU A 48 -22.14 -22.73 -19.42
CA LEU A 48 -22.96 -23.93 -19.49
C LEU A 48 -24.43 -23.59 -19.72
N HIS A 49 -24.95 -22.56 -19.06
CA HIS A 49 -26.33 -22.11 -19.28
C HIS A 49 -26.57 -21.48 -20.65
N SER A 50 -25.54 -20.93 -21.29
CA SER A 50 -25.66 -20.31 -22.62
C SER A 50 -25.52 -21.29 -23.79
N LEU A 51 -25.02 -22.52 -23.55
CA LEU A 51 -24.82 -23.52 -24.57
C LEU A 51 -26.16 -24.16 -24.98
N THR A 52 -26.35 -24.28 -26.28
CA THR A 52 -27.55 -24.92 -26.87
C THR A 52 -27.32 -26.40 -27.16
N ASN A 53 -28.40 -27.13 -27.47
CA ASN A 53 -28.34 -28.58 -27.78
C ASN A 53 -27.42 -28.95 -28.97
N TYR A 54 -27.12 -28.01 -29.86
CA TYR A 54 -26.18 -28.23 -30.97
C TYR A 54 -24.72 -28.32 -30.54
N GLU A 55 -24.39 -27.88 -29.30
CA GLU A 55 -23.05 -27.86 -28.74
C GLU A 55 -22.84 -28.97 -27.70
N SER A 56 -23.46 -30.12 -27.88
CA SER A 56 -23.47 -31.20 -26.88
C SER A 56 -22.08 -31.65 -26.41
N HIS A 57 -21.08 -31.61 -27.29
CA HIS A 57 -19.69 -31.95 -26.93
C HIS A 57 -19.04 -30.87 -26.05
N LEU A 58 -19.24 -29.61 -26.39
CA LEU A 58 -18.75 -28.48 -25.63
C LEU A 58 -19.44 -28.43 -24.26
N TYR A 59 -20.74 -28.64 -24.20
CA TYR A 59 -21.51 -28.75 -22.97
C TYR A 59 -20.96 -29.82 -22.02
N LYS A 60 -20.71 -31.05 -22.55
CA LYS A 60 -20.15 -32.16 -21.76
C LYS A 60 -18.73 -31.82 -21.23
N ASN A 61 -17.88 -31.20 -22.06
CA ASN A 61 -16.54 -30.83 -21.64
C ASN A 61 -16.57 -29.71 -20.60
N THR A 62 -17.40 -28.69 -20.79
CA THR A 62 -17.57 -27.60 -19.82
C THR A 62 -18.11 -28.14 -18.50
N GLY A 63 -19.08 -29.06 -18.53
CA GLY A 63 -19.60 -29.72 -17.33
C GLY A 63 -18.52 -30.52 -16.56
N LYS A 64 -17.64 -31.24 -17.28
CA LYS A 64 -16.50 -31.94 -16.66
C LYS A 64 -15.53 -30.98 -16.01
N GLN A 65 -15.17 -29.91 -16.71
CA GLN A 65 -14.28 -28.87 -16.16
C GLN A 65 -14.90 -28.21 -14.93
N LEU A 66 -16.20 -27.91 -14.95
CA LEU A 66 -16.88 -27.32 -13.79
C LEU A 66 -16.84 -28.28 -12.59
N ASN A 67 -17.03 -29.56 -12.77
CA ASN A 67 -16.94 -30.53 -11.67
C ASN A 67 -15.53 -30.57 -11.06
N ILE A 68 -14.49 -30.55 -11.89
CA ILE A 68 -13.09 -30.48 -11.42
C ILE A 68 -12.85 -29.21 -10.59
N LEU A 69 -13.31 -28.05 -11.05
CA LEU A 69 -13.20 -26.79 -10.33
C LEU A 69 -13.95 -26.81 -8.99
N LEU A 70 -15.13 -27.43 -8.96
CA LEU A 70 -15.92 -27.58 -7.74
C LEU A 70 -15.23 -28.52 -6.74
N GLU A 71 -14.66 -29.63 -7.20
CA GLU A 71 -13.89 -30.55 -6.35
C GLU A 71 -12.67 -29.84 -5.76
N GLU A 72 -11.93 -29.09 -6.57
CA GLU A 72 -10.77 -28.32 -6.11
C GLU A 72 -11.21 -27.23 -5.09
N TYR A 73 -12.25 -26.46 -5.38
CA TYR A 73 -12.79 -25.45 -4.47
C TYR A 73 -13.18 -26.04 -3.10
N ASN A 74 -13.84 -27.20 -3.11
CA ASN A 74 -14.29 -27.86 -1.89
C ASN A 74 -13.17 -28.57 -1.13
N SER A 75 -12.00 -28.80 -1.76
CA SER A 75 -10.84 -29.37 -1.09
C SER A 75 -10.17 -28.39 -0.14
N TYR A 76 -10.35 -27.09 -0.35
CA TYR A 76 -9.81 -26.06 0.55
C TYR A 76 -10.77 -25.80 1.72
N ARG A 77 -10.20 -25.67 2.92
CA ARG A 77 -10.98 -25.25 4.09
C ARG A 77 -11.55 -23.82 3.89
N ASP A 78 -12.64 -23.55 4.55
CA ASP A 78 -13.19 -22.19 4.55
C ASP A 78 -12.33 -21.25 5.38
N VAL A 79 -11.99 -20.09 4.78
CA VAL A 79 -11.30 -18.99 5.42
C VAL A 79 -12.22 -17.77 5.35
N THR A 80 -12.62 -17.27 6.51
CA THR A 80 -13.49 -16.11 6.59
C THR A 80 -12.68 -14.82 6.68
N ASN A 81 -13.28 -13.70 6.23
CA ASN A 81 -12.68 -12.37 6.40
C ASN A 81 -12.41 -12.05 7.87
N GLU A 82 -13.26 -12.53 8.78
CA GLU A 82 -13.11 -12.36 10.22
C GLU A 82 -11.88 -13.13 10.74
N GLU A 83 -11.65 -14.37 10.27
CA GLU A 83 -10.45 -15.13 10.63
C GLU A 83 -9.19 -14.39 10.19
N VAL A 84 -9.14 -13.92 8.94
CA VAL A 84 -7.98 -13.15 8.43
C VAL A 84 -7.77 -11.89 9.24
N LEU A 85 -8.82 -11.12 9.51
CA LEU A 85 -8.74 -9.90 10.31
C LEU A 85 -8.21 -10.18 11.72
N ASN A 86 -8.74 -11.20 12.40
CA ASN A 86 -8.30 -11.57 13.74
C ASN A 86 -6.83 -11.99 13.77
N LEU A 87 -6.36 -12.72 12.75
CA LEU A 87 -4.94 -13.07 12.62
C LEU A 87 -4.06 -11.84 12.39
N VAL A 88 -4.49 -10.91 11.54
CA VAL A 88 -3.76 -9.64 11.29
C VAL A 88 -3.66 -8.82 12.57
N VAL A 89 -4.78 -8.66 13.30
CA VAL A 89 -4.80 -7.94 14.59
C VAL A 89 -3.90 -8.63 15.60
N ALA A 90 -4.03 -9.94 15.78
CA ALA A 90 -3.21 -10.71 16.73
C ALA A 90 -1.71 -10.57 16.45
N VAL A 91 -1.31 -10.59 15.17
CA VAL A 91 0.09 -10.38 14.76
C VAL A 91 0.53 -8.95 15.04
N SER A 92 -0.27 -7.95 14.62
CA SER A 92 0.11 -6.53 14.71
C SER A 92 0.16 -5.98 16.12
N GLU A 93 -0.73 -6.44 17.01
CA GLU A 93 -0.82 -5.97 18.40
C GLU A 93 0.10 -6.72 19.36
N SER A 94 0.65 -7.86 18.94
CA SER A 94 1.50 -8.64 19.83
C SER A 94 2.74 -7.86 20.26
N HIS A 95 3.01 -7.83 21.55
CA HIS A 95 4.22 -7.20 22.10
C HIS A 95 5.50 -7.82 21.50
N LYS A 96 5.46 -9.11 21.20
CA LYS A 96 6.54 -9.85 20.55
C LYS A 96 6.79 -9.37 19.13
N PHE A 97 5.75 -9.09 18.38
CA PHE A 97 5.87 -8.54 17.02
C PHE A 97 6.51 -7.14 17.02
N LYS A 98 6.11 -6.26 17.94
CA LYS A 98 6.73 -4.93 18.11
C LYS A 98 8.20 -5.04 18.46
N GLN A 99 8.58 -5.97 19.35
CA GLN A 99 9.98 -6.25 19.67
C GLN A 99 10.74 -6.78 18.44
N TYR A 100 10.14 -7.68 17.68
CA TYR A 100 10.72 -8.20 16.45
C TYR A 100 10.98 -7.07 15.43
N LEU A 101 9.99 -6.20 15.20
CA LEU A 101 10.15 -5.04 14.32
C LEU A 101 11.31 -4.13 14.77
N TYR A 102 11.43 -3.90 16.08
CA TYR A 102 12.54 -3.12 16.61
C TYR A 102 13.91 -3.74 16.27
N PHE A 103 14.06 -5.05 16.50
CA PHE A 103 15.33 -5.74 16.20
C PHE A 103 15.62 -5.81 14.70
N GLU A 104 14.63 -6.05 13.88
CA GLU A 104 14.81 -6.02 12.42
C GLU A 104 15.18 -4.61 11.94
N SER A 105 14.52 -3.57 12.44
CA SER A 105 14.89 -2.18 12.14
C SER A 105 16.33 -1.88 12.54
N ALA A 106 16.80 -2.37 13.71
CA ALA A 106 18.17 -2.20 14.13
C ALA A 106 19.18 -2.88 13.17
N LYS A 107 18.81 -4.03 12.56
CA LYS A 107 19.64 -4.70 11.54
C LYS A 107 19.78 -3.83 10.28
N TYR A 108 18.68 -3.20 9.83
CA TYR A 108 18.73 -2.28 8.69
C TYR A 108 19.65 -1.09 8.98
N ILE A 109 19.52 -0.46 10.15
CA ILE A 109 20.37 0.66 10.56
C ILE A 109 21.85 0.26 10.66
N LYS A 110 22.18 -0.96 11.08
CA LYS A 110 23.56 -1.44 11.11
C LYS A 110 24.23 -1.42 9.73
N LYS A 111 23.49 -1.52 8.64
CA LYS A 111 24.01 -1.42 7.28
C LYS A 111 24.70 -0.07 7.01
N LEU A 112 24.31 1.00 7.71
CA LEU A 112 24.92 2.33 7.60
C LEU A 112 26.41 2.34 7.95
N LYS A 113 26.93 1.33 8.64
CA LYS A 113 28.37 1.18 8.90
C LYS A 113 29.18 0.71 7.67
N LEU A 114 28.51 0.27 6.60
CA LEU A 114 29.18 -0.20 5.40
C LEU A 114 29.77 0.98 4.60
N PRO A 115 30.94 0.82 3.95
CA PRO A 115 31.62 1.88 3.22
C PRO A 115 30.75 2.61 2.18
N ARG A 116 29.80 1.91 1.57
CA ARG A 116 28.88 2.47 0.57
C ARG A 116 27.95 3.58 1.11
N TYR A 117 27.79 3.67 2.43
CA TYR A 117 26.98 4.71 3.10
C TYR A 117 27.80 5.88 3.62
N LYS A 118 29.14 5.90 3.41
CA LYS A 118 30.03 6.91 3.96
C LYS A 118 29.60 8.33 3.60
N GLU A 119 29.19 8.55 2.36
CA GLU A 119 28.72 9.87 1.91
C GLU A 119 27.41 10.28 2.63
N LEU A 120 26.42 9.39 2.70
CA LEU A 120 25.18 9.66 3.44
C LEU A 120 25.47 9.99 4.90
N ILE A 121 26.31 9.22 5.53
CA ILE A 121 26.70 9.45 6.94
C ILE A 121 27.41 10.79 7.10
N SER A 122 28.30 11.18 6.18
CA SER A 122 28.97 12.49 6.23
C SER A 122 27.98 13.65 6.14
N ILE A 123 26.95 13.52 5.29
CA ILE A 123 25.88 14.51 5.18
C ILE A 123 25.09 14.59 6.50
N CYS A 124 24.74 13.44 7.11
CA CYS A 124 23.99 13.42 8.36
C CYS A 124 24.72 14.09 9.54
N TYR A 125 26.05 14.06 9.57
CA TYR A 125 26.86 14.69 10.62
C TYR A 125 27.19 16.17 10.39
N MET A 126 26.71 16.76 9.31
CA MET A 126 26.89 18.21 9.08
C MET A 126 26.15 19.01 10.15
N GLN A 127 26.79 20.08 10.62
CA GLN A 127 26.24 20.94 11.66
C GLN A 127 25.29 22.01 11.09
N ASP A 128 25.58 22.50 9.90
CA ASP A 128 24.72 23.44 9.19
C ASP A 128 23.52 22.71 8.58
N GLU A 129 22.34 22.97 9.12
CA GLU A 129 21.09 22.29 8.70
C GLU A 129 20.65 22.70 7.28
N GLU A 130 20.96 23.90 6.83
CA GLU A 130 20.61 24.37 5.50
C GLU A 130 21.50 23.68 4.45
N GLU A 131 22.81 23.70 4.68
CA GLU A 131 23.77 23.02 3.82
C GLU A 131 23.53 21.50 3.79
N LYS A 132 23.24 20.89 4.95
CA LYS A 132 22.85 19.48 5.08
C LYS A 132 21.65 19.15 4.19
N THR A 133 20.59 19.96 4.28
CA THR A 133 19.36 19.78 3.49
C THR A 133 19.65 19.87 1.99
N ILE A 134 20.43 20.84 1.56
CA ILE A 134 20.81 20.99 0.15
C ILE A 134 21.60 19.78 -0.33
N LYS A 135 22.61 19.35 0.41
CA LYS A 135 23.44 18.18 0.04
C LYS A 135 22.64 16.89 0.06
N PHE A 136 21.78 16.70 1.06
CA PHE A 136 20.91 15.52 1.12
C PHE A 136 19.95 15.46 -0.08
N ASN A 137 19.32 16.57 -0.45
CA ASN A 137 18.45 16.63 -1.61
C ASN A 137 19.20 16.32 -2.92
N LYS A 138 20.41 16.85 -3.09
CA LYS A 138 21.28 16.54 -4.24
C LYS A 138 21.66 15.05 -4.26
N TRP A 139 22.01 14.51 -3.12
CA TRP A 139 22.34 13.08 -2.98
C TRP A 139 21.14 12.19 -3.35
N CYS A 140 19.94 12.52 -2.84
CA CYS A 140 18.70 11.81 -3.13
C CYS A 140 18.26 11.90 -4.59
N ALA A 141 18.71 12.89 -5.36
CA ALA A 141 18.33 13.04 -6.77
C ALA A 141 18.84 11.90 -7.67
N HIS A 142 19.83 11.13 -7.21
CA HIS A 142 20.42 10.02 -7.97
C HIS A 142 19.76 8.68 -7.63
N ASP A 143 19.29 7.95 -8.63
CA ASP A 143 18.61 6.65 -8.45
C ASP A 143 19.45 5.61 -7.72
N GLY A 144 20.78 5.62 -7.92
CA GLY A 144 21.70 4.75 -7.19
C GLY A 144 21.66 5.01 -5.67
N ASN A 145 21.62 6.28 -5.29
CA ASN A 145 21.57 6.71 -3.90
C ASN A 145 20.20 6.41 -3.27
N ILE A 146 19.10 6.57 -4.01
CA ILE A 146 17.77 6.16 -3.53
C ILE A 146 17.69 4.66 -3.32
N LYS A 147 18.32 3.84 -4.16
CA LYS A 147 18.42 2.39 -3.92
C LYS A 147 19.15 2.08 -2.61
N LEU A 148 20.26 2.79 -2.35
CA LEU A 148 20.98 2.67 -1.08
C LEU A 148 20.12 3.14 0.11
N LEU A 149 19.41 4.26 -0.04
CA LEU A 149 18.52 4.75 1.01
C LEU A 149 17.44 3.72 1.34
N LYS A 150 16.79 3.14 0.34
CA LYS A 150 15.76 2.09 0.51
C LYS A 150 16.33 0.80 1.11
N ASP A 151 17.58 0.46 0.83
CA ASP A 151 18.24 -0.71 1.44
C ASP A 151 18.43 -0.55 2.96
N ALA A 152 18.67 0.69 3.43
CA ALA A 152 18.79 0.99 4.86
C ALA A 152 17.45 1.40 5.50
N PHE A 153 16.61 2.09 4.75
CA PHE A 153 15.32 2.62 5.17
C PHE A 153 14.23 2.23 4.17
N PRO A 154 13.63 1.03 4.32
CA PRO A 154 12.62 0.55 3.36
C PRO A 154 11.33 1.38 3.37
N ILE A 155 11.09 2.14 4.44
CA ILE A 155 9.97 3.07 4.56
C ILE A 155 10.51 4.49 4.59
N ILE A 156 10.04 5.33 3.67
CA ILE A 156 10.41 6.74 3.55
C ILE A 156 9.15 7.58 3.65
N MET A 157 9.13 8.51 4.59
CA MET A 157 8.05 9.50 4.73
C MET A 157 8.49 10.84 4.17
N THR A 158 7.61 11.46 3.38
CA THR A 158 7.86 12.77 2.75
C THR A 158 6.56 13.48 2.44
N THR A 159 6.62 14.78 2.16
CA THR A 159 5.46 15.49 1.60
C THR A 159 5.31 15.20 0.11
N ASN A 160 4.11 15.42 -0.44
CA ASN A 160 3.85 15.23 -1.87
C ASN A 160 4.86 15.96 -2.74
N ILE A 161 5.12 17.23 -2.46
CA ILE A 161 6.06 18.07 -3.23
C ILE A 161 7.49 17.54 -3.09
N SER A 162 7.92 17.22 -1.88
CA SER A 162 9.27 16.73 -1.63
C SER A 162 9.55 15.35 -2.21
N SER A 163 8.52 14.57 -2.54
CA SER A 163 8.68 13.28 -3.21
C SER A 163 9.39 13.43 -4.58
N SER A 164 9.30 14.58 -5.22
CA SER A 164 10.02 14.90 -6.46
C SER A 164 11.54 14.81 -6.34
N LYS A 165 12.08 14.94 -5.12
CA LYS A 165 13.52 14.89 -4.83
C LYS A 165 14.05 13.47 -4.62
N LEU A 166 13.19 12.45 -4.62
CA LEU A 166 13.54 11.05 -4.37
C LEU A 166 13.83 10.30 -5.69
N GLY A 167 15.01 10.50 -6.23
CA GLY A 167 15.43 9.93 -7.51
C GLY A 167 14.82 10.60 -8.73
N THR A 168 15.11 10.05 -9.91
CA THR A 168 14.51 10.51 -11.18
C THR A 168 13.04 10.10 -11.28
N ALA A 169 12.31 10.64 -12.25
CA ALA A 169 10.92 10.27 -12.52
C ALA A 169 10.74 8.77 -12.87
N ASN A 170 11.80 8.11 -13.33
CA ASN A 170 11.79 6.68 -13.66
C ASN A 170 11.95 5.78 -12.43
N HIS A 171 12.42 6.33 -11.29
CA HIS A 171 12.54 5.55 -10.07
C HIS A 171 11.16 5.27 -9.48
N LYS A 172 10.83 3.98 -9.30
CA LYS A 172 9.54 3.55 -8.77
C LYS A 172 9.68 2.99 -7.34
N PHE A 173 8.67 3.28 -6.53
CA PHE A 173 8.44 2.66 -5.23
C PHE A 173 7.38 1.57 -5.37
N ASP A 174 7.51 0.49 -4.61
CA ASP A 174 6.60 -0.65 -4.72
C ASP A 174 5.19 -0.28 -4.25
N LEU A 175 5.11 0.51 -3.19
CA LEU A 175 3.85 1.04 -2.66
C LEU A 175 4.04 2.51 -2.26
N VAL A 176 3.11 3.36 -2.67
CA VAL A 176 2.96 4.72 -2.15
C VAL A 176 1.66 4.78 -1.36
N ILE A 177 1.78 5.17 -0.09
CA ILE A 177 0.63 5.41 0.78
C ILE A 177 0.49 6.92 0.92
N MET A 178 -0.67 7.46 0.57
CA MET A 178 -0.97 8.87 0.73
C MET A 178 -2.04 9.00 1.82
N ASP A 179 -1.62 9.48 2.97
CA ASP A 179 -2.51 9.82 4.07
C ASP A 179 -3.13 11.20 3.86
N GLU A 180 -4.32 11.42 4.40
CA GLU A 180 -5.11 12.64 4.23
C GLU A 180 -5.31 13.01 2.75
N ALA A 181 -5.57 12.01 1.90
CA ALA A 181 -5.73 12.21 0.45
C ALA A 181 -6.93 13.11 0.10
N GLY A 182 -7.93 13.23 0.99
CA GLY A 182 -9.03 14.18 0.87
C GLY A 182 -8.59 15.64 0.92
N GLN A 183 -7.45 15.94 1.56
CA GLN A 183 -6.87 17.27 1.66
C GLN A 183 -5.77 17.54 0.63
N SER A 184 -5.44 16.57 -0.20
CA SER A 184 -4.41 16.69 -1.24
C SER A 184 -5.02 17.10 -2.57
N ASN A 185 -4.54 18.19 -3.17
CA ASN A 185 -4.95 18.57 -4.51
C ASN A 185 -4.36 17.64 -5.58
N CYS A 186 -5.01 17.56 -6.72
CA CYS A 186 -4.63 16.65 -7.79
C CYS A 186 -3.21 16.92 -8.32
N ALA A 187 -2.79 18.17 -8.47
CA ALA A 187 -1.51 18.51 -9.08
C ALA A 187 -0.31 18.05 -8.23
N THR A 188 -0.33 18.35 -6.93
CA THR A 188 0.78 17.91 -6.03
C THR A 188 0.78 16.41 -5.79
N ALA A 189 -0.39 15.77 -5.83
CA ALA A 189 -0.53 14.33 -5.68
C ALA A 189 0.05 13.54 -6.86
N LEU A 190 0.10 14.11 -8.06
CA LEU A 190 0.72 13.46 -9.22
C LEU A 190 2.20 13.14 -9.02
N LEU A 191 2.93 13.93 -8.22
CA LEU A 191 4.36 13.73 -7.99
C LEU A 191 4.68 12.36 -7.36
N PRO A 192 4.07 11.97 -6.22
CA PRO A 192 4.25 10.64 -5.66
C PRO A 192 3.54 9.55 -6.47
N ILE A 193 2.36 9.81 -7.06
CA ILE A 193 1.61 8.83 -7.85
C ILE A 193 2.41 8.37 -9.07
N ALA A 194 3.05 9.30 -9.79
CA ALA A 194 3.90 8.98 -10.93
C ALA A 194 5.08 8.04 -10.57
N ARG A 195 5.43 7.93 -9.29
CA ARG A 195 6.48 7.05 -8.76
C ARG A 195 5.96 5.75 -8.13
N ALA A 196 4.66 5.54 -8.10
CA ALA A 196 4.05 4.37 -7.50
C ALA A 196 3.97 3.21 -8.51
N LYS A 197 4.26 1.98 -8.06
CA LYS A 197 3.79 0.75 -8.72
C LYS A 197 2.39 0.40 -8.23
N SER A 198 2.14 0.60 -6.93
CA SER A 198 0.83 0.45 -6.28
C SER A 198 0.55 1.67 -5.42
N LEU A 199 -0.71 2.08 -5.35
CA LEU A 199 -1.16 3.27 -4.63
C LEU A 199 -2.22 2.88 -3.60
N LEU A 200 -2.05 3.39 -2.37
CA LEU A 200 -3.07 3.33 -1.32
C LEU A 200 -3.41 4.76 -0.91
N LEU A 201 -4.66 5.15 -1.08
CA LEU A 201 -5.17 6.43 -0.61
C LEU A 201 -5.92 6.22 0.70
N VAL A 202 -5.57 7.01 1.70
CA VAL A 202 -6.25 7.06 2.99
C VAL A 202 -6.78 8.47 3.20
N GLY A 203 -8.05 8.61 3.56
CA GLY A 203 -8.65 9.93 3.75
C GLY A 203 -10.17 9.86 3.88
N ASP A 204 -10.75 11.01 4.09
CA ASP A 204 -12.18 11.20 4.26
C ASP A 204 -12.64 12.36 3.37
N THR A 205 -13.59 12.10 2.48
CA THR A 205 -14.14 13.12 1.57
C THR A 205 -15.06 14.14 2.29
N ASN A 206 -15.48 13.83 3.52
CA ASN A 206 -16.32 14.71 4.33
C ASN A 206 -15.51 15.66 5.23
N GLN A 207 -14.17 15.48 5.29
CA GLN A 207 -13.29 16.39 6.01
C GLN A 207 -12.87 17.58 5.15
N LEU A 208 -11.91 18.37 5.66
CA LEU A 208 -11.42 19.57 4.99
C LEU A 208 -10.92 19.26 3.58
N LYS A 209 -11.29 20.11 2.64
CA LYS A 209 -10.81 20.06 1.25
C LYS A 209 -9.39 20.62 1.14
N PRO A 210 -8.69 20.38 0.01
CA PRO A 210 -7.39 20.97 -0.24
C PRO A 210 -7.40 22.50 -0.08
N VAL A 211 -6.33 23.03 0.53
CA VAL A 211 -6.13 24.49 0.56
C VAL A 211 -5.80 24.96 -0.86
N ILE A 212 -6.60 25.87 -1.36
CA ILE A 212 -6.49 26.40 -2.70
C ILE A 212 -5.75 27.74 -2.66
N LEU A 213 -4.66 27.82 -3.41
CA LEU A 213 -3.84 29.02 -3.52
C LEU A 213 -4.00 29.71 -4.89
N LEU A 214 -4.66 29.04 -5.82
CA LEU A 214 -4.85 29.53 -7.19
C LEU A 214 -6.18 30.28 -7.30
N GLU A 215 -6.15 31.49 -7.83
CA GLU A 215 -7.36 32.26 -8.10
C GLU A 215 -8.23 31.57 -9.16
N ASP A 216 -9.55 31.66 -9.01
CA ASP A 216 -10.50 30.97 -9.89
C ASP A 216 -10.37 31.39 -11.36
N ASN A 217 -10.14 32.66 -11.62
CA ASN A 217 -9.94 33.22 -12.98
C ASN A 217 -8.68 32.59 -13.65
N VAL A 218 -7.60 32.45 -12.91
CA VAL A 218 -6.35 31.82 -13.37
C VAL A 218 -6.56 30.33 -13.60
N ASN A 219 -7.26 29.65 -12.70
CA ASN A 219 -7.60 28.24 -12.84
C ASN A 219 -8.43 27.98 -14.10
N GLU A 220 -9.47 28.78 -14.37
CA GLU A 220 -10.29 28.63 -15.55
C GLU A 220 -9.50 28.92 -16.84
N GLN A 221 -8.61 29.92 -16.86
CA GLN A 221 -7.71 30.18 -17.99
C GLN A 221 -6.77 29.00 -18.27
N LEU A 222 -6.18 28.42 -17.22
CA LEU A 222 -5.30 27.26 -17.35
C LEU A 222 -6.06 26.03 -17.85
N LYS A 223 -7.26 25.78 -17.33
CA LYS A 223 -8.13 24.70 -17.82
C LYS A 223 -8.43 24.87 -19.31
N TYR A 224 -8.78 26.07 -19.75
CA TYR A 224 -9.05 26.36 -21.16
C TYR A 224 -7.79 26.15 -22.00
N ASN A 225 -6.65 26.75 -21.60
CA ASN A 225 -5.41 26.73 -22.39
C ASN A 225 -4.84 25.32 -22.56
N PHE A 226 -5.01 24.47 -21.55
CA PHE A 226 -4.49 23.09 -21.55
C PHE A 226 -5.56 22.03 -21.78
N ASN A 227 -6.78 22.43 -22.13
CA ASN A 227 -7.92 21.54 -22.35
C ASN A 227 -8.13 20.53 -21.20
N ILE A 228 -8.09 21.03 -19.96
CA ILE A 228 -8.24 20.20 -18.74
C ILE A 228 -9.72 20.02 -18.45
N SER A 229 -10.15 18.75 -18.36
CA SER A 229 -11.52 18.40 -17.98
C SER A 229 -11.86 18.92 -16.57
N SER A 230 -13.14 19.23 -16.35
CA SER A 230 -13.68 19.64 -15.04
C SER A 230 -13.43 18.61 -13.93
N ASP A 231 -13.27 17.33 -14.28
CA ASP A 231 -12.96 16.26 -13.33
C ASP A 231 -11.58 16.45 -12.70
N PHE A 232 -10.65 17.09 -13.41
CA PHE A 232 -9.29 17.38 -12.94
C PHE A 232 -9.15 18.82 -12.41
N ASP A 233 -10.26 19.48 -12.11
CA ASP A 233 -10.25 20.86 -11.62
C ASP A 233 -9.48 20.95 -10.30
N TYR A 234 -8.36 21.71 -10.35
CA TYR A 234 -7.46 21.90 -9.20
C TYR A 234 -8.16 22.52 -7.99
N ASN A 235 -9.09 23.44 -8.23
CA ASN A 235 -9.77 24.18 -7.17
C ASN A 235 -10.93 23.40 -6.53
N LYS A 236 -11.46 22.39 -7.22
CA LYS A 236 -12.70 21.72 -6.78
C LYS A 236 -12.49 20.31 -6.22
N ASN A 237 -11.49 19.60 -6.72
CA ASN A 237 -11.35 18.17 -6.49
C ASN A 237 -10.09 17.82 -5.69
N SER A 238 -10.24 16.99 -4.69
CA SER A 238 -9.12 16.28 -4.07
C SER A 238 -8.72 15.07 -4.91
N ILE A 239 -7.50 14.58 -4.69
CA ILE A 239 -7.06 13.35 -5.35
C ILE A 239 -7.91 12.14 -4.96
N LEU A 240 -8.41 12.08 -3.72
CA LEU A 240 -9.28 11.01 -3.26
C LEU A 240 -10.60 11.00 -4.02
N GLU A 241 -11.26 12.17 -4.16
CA GLU A 241 -12.51 12.31 -4.93
C GLU A 241 -12.31 11.96 -6.39
N LEU A 242 -11.19 12.39 -6.98
CA LEU A 242 -10.85 12.10 -8.36
C LEU A 242 -10.71 10.59 -8.60
N MET A 243 -9.93 9.91 -7.75
CA MET A 243 -9.69 8.47 -7.89
C MET A 243 -10.95 7.65 -7.65
N ARG A 244 -11.76 7.99 -6.65
CA ARG A 244 -13.05 7.31 -6.40
C ARG A 244 -14.02 7.38 -7.59
N ARG A 245 -14.00 8.48 -8.34
CA ARG A 245 -14.87 8.61 -9.53
C ARG A 245 -14.35 7.84 -10.73
N ASN A 246 -13.03 7.75 -10.87
CA ASN A 246 -12.41 7.21 -12.10
C ASN A 246 -11.89 5.76 -11.94
N ASP A 247 -11.89 5.21 -10.73
CA ASP A 247 -11.49 3.83 -10.49
C ASP A 247 -12.70 2.97 -10.05
N PRO A 248 -13.38 2.31 -11.00
CA PRO A 248 -14.50 1.42 -10.69
C PRO A 248 -14.04 0.04 -10.17
N ILE A 249 -12.74 -0.25 -10.19
CA ILE A 249 -12.19 -1.57 -9.87
C ILE A 249 -11.79 -1.68 -8.41
N SER A 250 -11.13 -0.64 -7.89
CA SER A 250 -10.68 -0.63 -6.49
C SER A 250 -11.85 -0.49 -5.54
N LYS A 251 -11.83 -1.28 -4.47
CA LYS A 251 -12.88 -1.24 -3.46
C LYS A 251 -12.57 -0.17 -2.40
N ASP A 252 -13.55 0.66 -2.10
CA ASP A 252 -13.52 1.51 -0.91
C ASP A 252 -13.64 0.63 0.33
N ILE A 253 -12.69 0.78 1.26
CA ILE A 253 -12.74 0.15 2.58
C ILE A 253 -13.04 1.25 3.59
N MET A 254 -14.25 1.22 4.15
CA MET A 254 -14.63 2.15 5.20
C MET A 254 -14.16 1.65 6.56
N LEU A 255 -13.39 2.49 7.26
CA LEU A 255 -13.01 2.23 8.65
C LEU A 255 -14.20 2.59 9.56
N THR A 256 -14.76 1.60 10.22
CA THR A 256 -15.97 1.76 11.05
C THR A 256 -15.66 1.97 12.52
N TYR A 257 -14.39 1.77 12.93
CA TYR A 257 -13.95 1.99 14.30
C TYR A 257 -13.18 3.29 14.42
N HIS A 258 -13.45 4.03 15.50
CA HIS A 258 -12.64 5.19 15.83
C HIS A 258 -12.08 5.05 17.25
N TYR A 259 -10.84 5.58 17.43
CA TYR A 259 -10.12 5.51 18.71
C TYR A 259 -9.72 6.88 19.24
N ARG A 260 -9.99 7.95 18.48
CA ARG A 260 -9.48 9.30 18.76
C ARG A 260 -10.33 10.07 19.77
N CYS A 261 -11.65 9.86 19.79
CA CYS A 261 -12.57 10.61 20.61
C CYS A 261 -13.24 9.72 21.67
N GLY A 262 -13.52 10.28 22.86
CA GLY A 262 -14.31 9.61 23.89
C GLY A 262 -15.76 9.42 23.47
N ARG A 263 -16.44 8.40 24.03
CA ARG A 263 -17.84 8.04 23.70
C ARG A 263 -18.82 9.21 23.75
N LYS A 264 -18.60 10.18 24.66
CA LYS A 264 -19.48 11.36 24.81
C LYS A 264 -19.41 12.34 23.63
N ILE A 265 -18.33 12.30 22.83
CA ILE A 265 -18.16 13.19 21.67
C ILE A 265 -18.74 12.55 20.41
N ILE A 266 -18.90 11.24 20.39
CA ILE A 266 -19.32 10.47 19.21
C ILE A 266 -20.79 10.19 19.19
N ASN A 267 -21.43 10.16 20.34
CA ASN A 267 -22.88 9.93 20.45
C ASN A 267 -23.69 11.21 20.21
N PHE A 268 -23.11 12.19 19.50
CA PHE A 268 -23.83 13.39 19.08
C PHE A 268 -24.55 13.17 17.77
#